data_3c830da2c9e187a552a9d5880f4a95f9
#
_entry.id   3c830da2c9e187a552a9d5880f4a95f9
#
_cell.length_a   1.000
_cell.length_b   1.000
_cell.length_c   1.000
_cell.angle_alpha   90.00
_cell.angle_beta   90.00
_cell.angle_gamma   90.00
#
_symmetry.space_group_name_H-M   'P 1'
#
loop_
_entity.id
_entity.type
_entity.pdbx_description
1 polymer ?
#
loop_
_entity_poly.entity_id
_entity_poly.type
_entity_poly.pdbx_seq_one_letter_code
_entity_poly.pdbx_strand_id
1 'polypeptide(L)'
;MWRGIYQQDASYPGRDDPKENIWAFLDRLDVKRRSPGASPDIWLNIFWLQQRPGEPSADAAYRNGRQAYLTEIKGHTARAAQLYDRLSAGTPTADRPDYNEYPMWSPNCSSRGGRTVDLFLLHTQEGDGNADSLARFLQNPANEVSYHYTVSEDYHDHGVTVVDVVDTDDASWSVLSANNRSINLCFAGSRAGWSRDQWLTQSRAIDVAAYLAVQDCKHYGISTRVVAPPYNSTPGISDHQYVTKVLKDGSHTDVGPNFPWDVFAASVAKYANQTPAPAPAPAPAPARQFPKDFTDHELLEWIVAQLGPGDPAWQSNGMTLRDKVWSLDGEAS
;
A
#
# COMPACT_ATOMS: atom_id res chain seq x y z
N MET A 1 -10.48 25.72 -3.71
CA MET A 1 -10.71 24.41 -3.07
C MET A 1 -9.46 23.59 -3.28
N TRP A 2 -8.93 22.96 -2.24
CA TRP A 2 -7.75 22.08 -2.27
C TRP A 2 -8.12 20.73 -2.87
N ARG A 3 -7.32 20.20 -3.78
CA ARG A 3 -7.56 18.93 -4.48
C ARG A 3 -6.26 18.18 -4.75
N GLY A 4 -6.39 16.97 -5.26
CA GLY A 4 -5.28 16.09 -5.60
C GLY A 4 -4.65 15.41 -4.39
N ILE A 5 -3.75 14.47 -4.64
CA ILE A 5 -3.08 13.66 -3.60
C ILE A 5 -2.21 14.49 -2.65
N TYR A 6 -1.73 15.64 -3.09
CA TYR A 6 -0.93 16.56 -2.27
C TYR A 6 -1.73 17.75 -1.75
N GLN A 7 -3.08 17.74 -1.85
CA GLN A 7 -3.93 18.83 -1.35
C GLN A 7 -3.53 20.21 -1.94
N GLN A 8 -3.37 20.31 -3.26
CA GLN A 8 -2.94 21.55 -3.92
C GLN A 8 -4.09 22.49 -4.23
N ASP A 9 -3.76 23.75 -4.38
CA ASP A 9 -4.67 24.80 -4.82
C ASP A 9 -4.85 24.81 -6.36
N ALA A 10 -5.60 25.77 -6.87
CA ALA A 10 -5.93 25.88 -8.28
C ALA A 10 -4.72 26.22 -9.19
N SER A 11 -3.57 26.59 -8.62
CA SER A 11 -2.37 26.93 -9.38
C SER A 11 -1.58 25.69 -9.85
N TYR A 12 -1.91 24.50 -9.32
CA TYR A 12 -1.25 23.26 -9.76
C TYR A 12 -1.94 22.70 -11.00
N PRO A 13 -1.21 22.54 -12.11
CA PRO A 13 -1.72 21.85 -13.29
C PRO A 13 -1.95 20.36 -12.98
N GLY A 14 -2.94 19.76 -13.63
CA GLY A 14 -3.20 18.31 -13.48
C GLY A 14 -3.57 17.83 -12.09
N ARG A 15 -3.95 18.72 -11.15
CA ARG A 15 -4.17 18.36 -9.74
C ARG A 15 -5.27 17.31 -9.50
N ASP A 16 -6.14 17.11 -10.47
CA ASP A 16 -7.21 16.11 -10.43
C ASP A 16 -6.77 14.77 -11.09
N ASP A 17 -5.61 14.74 -11.75
CA ASP A 17 -4.94 13.56 -12.26
C ASP A 17 -3.77 13.20 -11.33
N PRO A 18 -3.72 12.01 -10.71
CA PRO A 18 -2.66 11.65 -9.76
C PRO A 18 -1.26 11.73 -10.36
N LYS A 19 -1.09 11.31 -11.61
CA LYS A 19 0.20 11.32 -12.30
C LYS A 19 0.69 12.74 -12.59
N GLU A 20 -0.16 13.55 -13.20
CA GLU A 20 0.13 14.96 -13.47
C GLU A 20 0.40 15.72 -12.16
N ASN A 21 -0.32 15.37 -11.10
CA ASN A 21 -0.19 15.97 -9.79
C ASN A 21 1.18 15.67 -9.15
N ILE A 22 1.65 14.41 -9.24
CA ILE A 22 2.99 14.01 -8.79
C ILE A 22 4.06 14.79 -9.54
N TRP A 23 3.98 14.85 -10.86
CA TRP A 23 4.94 15.58 -11.70
C TRP A 23 5.01 17.05 -11.34
N ALA A 24 3.86 17.73 -11.27
CA ALA A 24 3.80 19.14 -10.92
C ALA A 24 4.37 19.42 -9.51
N PHE A 25 4.19 18.51 -8.57
CA PHE A 25 4.80 18.62 -7.25
C PHE A 25 6.33 18.48 -7.30
N LEU A 26 6.84 17.47 -8.00
CA LEU A 26 8.28 17.23 -8.11
C LEU A 26 9.01 18.37 -8.83
N ASP A 27 8.44 18.88 -9.92
CA ASP A 27 9.00 20.03 -10.64
C ASP A 27 9.11 21.26 -9.74
N ARG A 28 8.08 21.54 -8.95
CA ARG A 28 8.08 22.68 -8.02
C ARG A 28 9.04 22.47 -6.85
N LEU A 29 9.16 21.24 -6.37
CA LEU A 29 10.13 20.90 -5.33
C LEU A 29 11.56 21.07 -5.85
N ASP A 30 11.82 20.65 -7.09
CA ASP A 30 13.13 20.82 -7.72
C ASP A 30 13.52 22.30 -7.86
N VAL A 31 12.58 23.15 -8.26
CA VAL A 31 12.79 24.61 -8.28
C VAL A 31 13.06 25.14 -6.87
N LYS A 32 12.26 24.71 -5.87
CA LYS A 32 12.41 25.19 -4.49
C LYS A 32 13.77 24.86 -3.89
N ARG A 33 14.24 23.62 -4.04
CA ARG A 33 15.52 23.18 -3.48
C ARG A 33 16.76 23.84 -4.12
N ARG A 34 16.59 24.45 -5.29
CA ARG A 34 17.63 25.24 -5.97
C ARG A 34 17.48 26.75 -5.75
N SER A 35 16.45 27.16 -5.04
CA SER A 35 16.19 28.59 -4.80
C SER A 35 17.06 29.11 -3.63
N PRO A 36 17.42 30.38 -3.65
CA PRO A 36 18.01 31.02 -2.47
C PRO A 36 17.14 30.79 -1.24
N GLY A 37 17.73 30.38 -0.12
CA GLY A 37 17.00 30.04 1.11
C GLY A 37 16.54 28.58 1.20
N ALA A 38 16.92 27.72 0.24
CA ALA A 38 16.71 26.27 0.36
C ALA A 38 17.52 25.69 1.53
N SER A 39 16.97 24.64 2.13
CA SER A 39 17.64 23.88 3.20
C SER A 39 18.36 22.65 2.61
N PRO A 40 19.51 22.24 3.19
CA PRO A 40 20.06 20.90 2.90
C PRO A 40 19.15 19.76 3.34
N ASP A 41 18.25 19.99 4.32
CA ASP A 41 17.21 19.01 4.68
C ASP A 41 16.04 19.09 3.67
N ILE A 42 15.91 18.07 2.83
CA ILE A 42 14.85 17.98 1.82
C ILE A 42 13.45 18.11 2.45
N TRP A 43 13.27 17.63 3.68
CA TRP A 43 12.00 17.72 4.37
C TRP A 43 11.58 19.15 4.69
N LEU A 44 12.54 20.02 4.97
CA LEU A 44 12.28 21.45 5.15
C LEU A 44 11.90 22.12 3.82
N ASN A 45 12.46 21.70 2.70
CA ASN A 45 12.06 22.19 1.39
C ASN A 45 10.66 21.69 0.99
N ILE A 46 10.32 20.44 1.30
CA ILE A 46 8.97 19.90 1.15
C ILE A 46 7.99 20.68 2.03
N PHE A 47 8.35 20.91 3.29
CA PHE A 47 7.56 21.71 4.22
C PHE A 47 7.35 23.13 3.67
N TRP A 48 8.40 23.78 3.19
CA TRP A 48 8.36 25.10 2.58
C TRP A 48 7.38 25.14 1.42
N LEU A 49 7.52 24.20 0.48
CA LEU A 49 6.64 24.11 -0.70
C LEU A 49 5.17 23.90 -0.32
N GLN A 50 4.90 23.04 0.66
CA GLN A 50 3.54 22.62 1.02
C GLN A 50 2.84 23.58 1.98
N GLN A 51 3.54 24.10 2.97
CA GLN A 51 2.90 24.86 4.06
C GLN A 51 3.02 26.38 3.86
N ARG A 52 4.14 26.85 3.32
CA ARG A 52 4.45 28.27 3.25
C ARG A 52 5.27 28.62 2.01
N PRO A 53 4.79 28.35 0.79
CA PRO A 53 5.58 28.53 -0.44
C PRO A 53 6.03 29.98 -0.69
N GLY A 54 5.36 30.97 -0.11
CA GLY A 54 5.70 32.41 -0.22
C GLY A 54 6.79 32.89 0.74
N GLU A 55 7.23 32.08 1.70
CA GLU A 55 8.30 32.49 2.62
C GLU A 55 9.66 32.59 1.89
N PRO A 56 10.60 33.42 2.39
CA PRO A 56 11.88 33.63 1.72
C PRO A 56 12.86 32.44 1.84
N SER A 57 12.64 31.54 2.80
CA SER A 57 13.50 30.36 2.99
C SER A 57 12.73 29.19 3.64
N ALA A 58 13.28 28.00 3.51
CA ALA A 58 12.78 26.80 4.18
C ALA A 58 12.73 26.97 5.71
N ASP A 59 13.74 27.61 6.31
CA ASP A 59 13.77 27.88 7.74
C ASP A 59 12.71 28.90 8.17
N ALA A 60 12.47 29.93 7.37
CA ALA A 60 11.40 30.89 7.65
C ALA A 60 10.03 30.19 7.55
N ALA A 61 9.84 29.38 6.53
CA ALA A 61 8.63 28.58 6.37
C ALA A 61 8.39 27.66 7.57
N TYR A 62 9.42 27.00 8.08
CA TYR A 62 9.31 26.13 9.24
C TYR A 62 8.95 26.91 10.51
N ARG A 63 9.63 28.03 10.77
CA ARG A 63 9.32 28.86 11.96
C ARG A 63 7.91 29.41 11.95
N ASN A 64 7.41 29.78 10.77
CA ASN A 64 6.12 30.46 10.61
C ASN A 64 4.97 29.50 10.27
N GLY A 65 5.28 28.22 10.01
CA GLY A 65 4.31 27.18 9.63
C GLY A 65 3.90 26.25 10.78
N ARG A 66 3.07 25.27 10.44
CA ARG A 66 2.64 24.22 11.37
C ARG A 66 3.73 23.17 11.54
N GLN A 67 4.64 23.37 12.49
CA GLN A 67 5.82 22.50 12.68
C GLN A 67 5.47 21.03 12.88
N ALA A 68 4.31 20.70 13.48
CA ALA A 68 3.82 19.34 13.61
C ALA A 68 3.69 18.62 12.25
N TYR A 69 3.43 19.35 11.17
CA TYR A 69 3.38 18.79 9.82
C TYR A 69 4.71 18.15 9.38
N LEU A 70 5.84 18.73 9.77
CA LEU A 70 7.15 18.14 9.47
C LEU A 70 7.34 16.79 10.18
N THR A 71 6.91 16.70 11.44
CA THR A 71 6.94 15.44 12.20
C THR A 71 6.00 14.41 11.57
N GLU A 72 4.82 14.85 11.17
CA GLU A 72 3.81 14.03 10.51
C GLU A 72 4.34 13.41 9.20
N ILE A 73 4.87 14.21 8.27
CA ILE A 73 5.42 13.68 7.00
C ILE A 73 6.64 12.79 7.20
N LYS A 74 7.52 13.12 8.15
CA LYS A 74 8.66 12.25 8.52
C LYS A 74 8.19 10.94 9.14
N GLY A 75 7.12 10.96 9.92
CA GLY A 75 6.52 9.78 10.52
C GLY A 75 5.98 8.77 9.49
N HIS A 76 5.62 9.23 8.29
CA HIS A 76 5.15 8.35 7.21
C HIS A 76 6.28 7.74 6.37
N THR A 77 7.55 8.06 6.60
CA THR A 77 8.67 7.57 5.77
C THR A 77 8.82 6.06 5.84
N ALA A 78 8.75 5.49 7.05
CA ALA A 78 8.86 4.04 7.21
C ALA A 78 7.72 3.32 6.47
N ARG A 79 6.51 3.87 6.57
CA ARG A 79 5.32 3.35 5.89
C ARG A 79 5.42 3.49 4.36
N ALA A 80 5.93 4.62 3.88
CA ALA A 80 6.19 4.80 2.45
C ALA A 80 7.24 3.79 1.94
N ALA A 81 8.30 3.52 2.73
CA ALA A 81 9.28 2.50 2.40
C ALA A 81 8.66 1.09 2.37
N GLN A 82 7.80 0.75 3.33
CA GLN A 82 7.10 -0.54 3.35
C GLN A 82 6.14 -0.70 2.17
N LEU A 83 5.37 0.34 1.84
CA LEU A 83 4.51 0.36 0.63
C LEU A 83 5.36 0.19 -0.62
N TYR A 84 6.48 0.90 -0.67
CA TYR A 84 7.45 0.78 -1.74
C TYR A 84 8.00 -0.66 -1.83
N ASP A 85 8.45 -1.25 -0.72
CA ASP A 85 8.97 -2.62 -0.67
C ASP A 85 7.90 -3.63 -1.10
N ARG A 86 6.64 -3.45 -0.70
CA ARG A 86 5.52 -4.26 -1.16
C ARG A 86 5.27 -4.12 -2.66
N LEU A 87 5.25 -2.89 -3.16
CA LEU A 87 5.07 -2.61 -4.58
C LEU A 87 6.30 -3.01 -5.42
N SER A 88 7.51 -2.93 -4.85
CA SER A 88 8.78 -3.30 -5.50
C SER A 88 9.07 -4.79 -5.44
N ALA A 89 8.68 -5.46 -4.35
CA ALA A 89 8.68 -6.92 -4.27
C ALA A 89 7.71 -7.53 -5.30
N GLY A 90 6.73 -6.74 -5.73
CA GLY A 90 5.87 -6.97 -6.87
C GLY A 90 6.37 -6.26 -8.13
N THR A 91 7.61 -6.50 -8.60
CA THR A 91 7.87 -6.33 -10.04
C THR A 91 6.77 -7.10 -10.76
N PRO A 92 6.00 -6.50 -11.71
CA PRO A 92 4.95 -7.24 -12.38
C PRO A 92 5.59 -8.49 -13.02
N THR A 93 5.51 -9.61 -12.33
CA THR A 93 5.62 -10.89 -13.01
C THR A 93 4.47 -10.88 -14.00
N ALA A 94 4.68 -11.42 -15.19
CA ALA A 94 3.66 -11.47 -16.26
C ALA A 94 2.30 -12.06 -15.82
N ASP A 95 2.19 -12.43 -14.57
CA ASP A 95 1.10 -13.18 -13.92
C ASP A 95 0.38 -12.43 -12.77
N ARG A 96 0.72 -11.16 -12.48
CA ARG A 96 -0.07 -10.35 -11.55
C ARG A 96 -1.45 -10.12 -12.16
N PRO A 97 -2.55 -10.43 -11.45
CA PRO A 97 -3.87 -10.10 -11.96
C PRO A 97 -4.05 -8.59 -12.12
N ASP A 98 -4.87 -8.18 -13.07
CA ASP A 98 -5.15 -6.78 -13.32
C ASP A 98 -6.18 -6.26 -12.32
N TYR A 99 -5.82 -5.27 -11.50
CA TYR A 99 -6.69 -4.62 -10.51
C TYR A 99 -6.15 -3.25 -10.11
N ASN A 100 -7.07 -2.40 -9.65
CA ASN A 100 -6.75 -1.12 -9.01
C ASN A 100 -6.36 -1.35 -7.56
N GLU A 101 -5.33 -0.65 -7.06
CA GLU A 101 -4.93 -0.72 -5.66
C GLU A 101 -4.53 0.67 -5.17
N TYR A 102 -5.07 1.07 -4.02
CA TYR A 102 -4.76 2.34 -3.38
C TYR A 102 -5.09 2.34 -1.88
N PRO A 103 -4.38 3.15 -1.09
CA PRO A 103 -4.59 3.17 0.34
C PRO A 103 -5.69 4.13 0.80
N MET A 104 -6.48 3.68 1.79
CA MET A 104 -7.42 4.48 2.57
C MET A 104 -7.29 4.11 4.06
N TRP A 105 -6.25 4.61 4.70
CA TRP A 105 -5.85 4.15 6.01
C TRP A 105 -6.85 4.42 7.11
N SER A 106 -7.14 3.38 7.90
CA SER A 106 -7.98 3.41 9.08
C SER A 106 -7.15 3.64 10.36
N PRO A 107 -7.63 4.43 11.32
CA PRO A 107 -7.03 4.50 12.65
C PRO A 107 -7.36 3.29 13.54
N ASN A 108 -8.28 2.41 13.11
CA ASN A 108 -8.74 1.25 13.87
C ASN A 108 -7.74 0.09 13.75
N CYS A 109 -6.55 0.28 14.24
CA CYS A 109 -5.48 -0.71 14.25
C CYS A 109 -4.65 -0.62 15.53
N SER A 110 -3.84 -1.62 15.76
CA SER A 110 -2.93 -1.67 16.90
C SER A 110 -1.63 -2.38 16.53
N SER A 111 -0.57 -2.13 17.29
CA SER A 111 0.66 -2.88 17.13
C SER A 111 0.43 -4.37 17.36
N ARG A 112 1.11 -5.20 16.57
CA ARG A 112 1.12 -6.68 16.77
C ARG A 112 1.83 -7.12 18.06
N GLY A 113 2.52 -6.23 18.75
CA GLY A 113 3.25 -6.54 19.98
C GLY A 113 4.34 -7.59 19.81
N GLY A 114 4.97 -7.67 18.65
CA GLY A 114 6.00 -8.66 18.33
C GLY A 114 5.48 -10.06 18.03
N ARG A 115 4.17 -10.24 17.86
CA ARG A 115 3.58 -11.53 17.49
C ARG A 115 3.87 -11.86 16.03
N THR A 116 4.23 -13.11 15.79
CA THR A 116 4.40 -13.67 14.44
C THR A 116 3.05 -13.79 13.77
N VAL A 117 2.97 -13.36 12.52
CA VAL A 117 1.81 -13.54 11.65
C VAL A 117 1.85 -14.96 11.08
N ASP A 118 0.78 -15.73 11.27
CA ASP A 118 0.68 -17.11 10.80
C ASP A 118 -0.66 -17.46 10.15
N LEU A 119 -1.55 -16.46 10.02
CA LEU A 119 -2.87 -16.60 9.41
C LEU A 119 -3.11 -15.51 8.36
N PHE A 120 -3.72 -15.88 7.24
CA PHE A 120 -4.40 -14.97 6.33
C PHE A 120 -5.89 -15.35 6.30
N LEU A 121 -6.77 -14.40 6.62
CA LEU A 121 -8.19 -14.69 6.83
C LEU A 121 -9.08 -13.90 5.88
N LEU A 122 -10.02 -14.61 5.26
CA LEU A 122 -11.05 -14.07 4.38
C LEU A 122 -12.32 -13.73 5.18
N HIS A 123 -12.98 -12.64 4.78
CA HIS A 123 -14.21 -12.14 5.41
C HIS A 123 -15.25 -11.76 4.38
N THR A 124 -16.53 -11.75 4.81
CA THR A 124 -17.65 -11.10 4.11
C THR A 124 -18.01 -9.80 4.82
N GLN A 125 -18.51 -8.82 4.05
CA GLN A 125 -18.98 -7.55 4.62
C GLN A 125 -20.31 -7.69 5.36
N GLU A 126 -21.16 -8.64 4.98
CA GLU A 126 -22.57 -8.74 5.38
C GLU A 126 -23.37 -7.46 5.05
N GLY A 127 -23.03 -6.81 3.96
CA GLY A 127 -23.59 -5.54 3.54
C GLY A 127 -23.55 -5.33 2.04
N ASP A 128 -24.04 -4.18 1.59
CA ASP A 128 -23.95 -3.73 0.21
C ASP A 128 -22.80 -2.72 0.06
N GLY A 129 -22.34 -2.53 -1.17
CA GLY A 129 -21.29 -1.58 -1.49
C GLY A 129 -20.11 -2.19 -2.21
N ASN A 130 -19.04 -1.44 -2.31
CA ASN A 130 -17.78 -1.83 -2.93
C ASN A 130 -16.60 -1.60 -1.98
N ALA A 131 -15.39 -1.94 -2.43
CA ALA A 131 -14.17 -1.82 -1.63
C ALA A 131 -13.98 -0.42 -1.06
N ASP A 132 -14.20 0.61 -1.88
CA ASP A 132 -14.04 2.02 -1.49
C ASP A 132 -15.06 2.45 -0.41
N SER A 133 -16.33 2.09 -0.57
CA SER A 133 -17.37 2.44 0.40
C SER A 133 -17.19 1.73 1.74
N LEU A 134 -16.73 0.47 1.72
CA LEU A 134 -16.38 -0.26 2.93
C LEU A 134 -15.15 0.38 3.60
N ALA A 135 -14.09 0.69 2.83
CA ALA A 135 -12.91 1.35 3.37
C ALA A 135 -13.24 2.68 4.05
N ARG A 136 -14.14 3.51 3.46
CA ARG A 136 -14.62 4.74 4.11
C ARG A 136 -15.33 4.50 5.44
N PHE A 137 -16.12 3.45 5.51
CA PHE A 137 -16.75 3.05 6.77
C PHE A 137 -15.70 2.67 7.83
N LEU A 138 -14.68 1.92 7.43
CA LEU A 138 -13.61 1.44 8.30
C LEU A 138 -12.65 2.57 8.76
N GLN A 139 -12.58 3.69 8.03
CA GLN A 139 -11.82 4.87 8.44
C GLN A 139 -12.42 5.62 9.62
N ASN A 140 -13.69 5.41 9.93
CA ASN A 140 -14.33 6.06 11.06
C ASN A 140 -13.87 5.40 12.38
N PRO A 141 -13.18 6.11 13.28
CA PRO A 141 -12.71 5.54 14.54
C PRO A 141 -13.85 5.05 15.45
N ALA A 142 -15.04 5.61 15.32
CA ALA A 142 -16.20 5.19 16.13
C ALA A 142 -16.73 3.80 15.76
N ASN A 143 -16.34 3.25 14.60
CA ASN A 143 -16.79 1.92 14.19
C ASN A 143 -15.96 0.79 14.82
N GLU A 144 -14.77 1.08 15.35
CA GLU A 144 -13.91 0.15 16.11
C GLU A 144 -13.69 -1.21 15.40
N VAL A 145 -13.68 -1.21 14.06
CA VAL A 145 -13.47 -2.39 13.21
C VAL A 145 -12.63 -2.02 12.01
N SER A 146 -11.81 -2.95 11.54
CA SER A 146 -11.02 -2.79 10.32
C SER A 146 -10.61 -4.13 9.74
N TYR A 147 -10.16 -4.10 8.49
CA TYR A 147 -9.44 -5.17 7.79
C TYR A 147 -8.15 -4.59 7.22
N HIS A 148 -7.22 -5.42 6.76
CA HIS A 148 -6.04 -4.94 6.04
C HIS A 148 -6.44 -4.54 4.63
N TYR A 149 -7.29 -5.35 3.99
CA TYR A 149 -7.77 -5.13 2.64
C TYR A 149 -9.28 -5.17 2.55
N THR A 150 -9.83 -4.31 1.71
CA THR A 150 -11.17 -4.53 1.15
C THR A 150 -11.04 -4.77 -0.35
N VAL A 151 -11.83 -5.69 -0.88
CA VAL A 151 -11.81 -6.04 -2.31
C VAL A 151 -13.22 -6.16 -2.86
N SER A 152 -13.43 -5.63 -4.06
CA SER A 152 -14.67 -5.82 -4.82
C SER A 152 -14.40 -5.94 -6.32
N GLU A 153 -15.25 -6.70 -7.02
CA GLU A 153 -15.31 -6.63 -8.47
C GLU A 153 -16.30 -5.53 -8.84
N ASP A 154 -15.83 -4.51 -9.53
CA ASP A 154 -16.63 -3.43 -10.05
C ASP A 154 -16.36 -3.23 -11.54
N TYR A 155 -17.26 -2.52 -12.22
CA TYR A 155 -17.24 -2.39 -13.68
C TYR A 155 -16.38 -1.21 -14.15
N HIS A 156 -15.64 -0.59 -13.27
CA HIS A 156 -14.79 0.55 -13.58
C HIS A 156 -13.34 0.14 -13.76
N ASP A 157 -12.62 0.80 -14.67
CA ASP A 157 -11.20 0.65 -14.94
C ASP A 157 -10.77 -0.83 -15.12
N HIS A 158 -9.97 -1.35 -14.21
CA HIS A 158 -9.44 -2.72 -14.27
C HIS A 158 -10.43 -3.80 -13.78
N GLY A 159 -11.64 -3.41 -13.36
CA GLY A 159 -12.74 -4.31 -13.01
C GLY A 159 -12.61 -5.02 -11.66
N VAL A 160 -11.51 -4.80 -10.91
CA VAL A 160 -11.35 -5.17 -9.50
C VAL A 160 -10.68 -4.02 -8.79
N THR A 161 -11.19 -3.67 -7.62
CA THR A 161 -10.60 -2.66 -6.74
C THR A 161 -10.20 -3.29 -5.42
N VAL A 162 -8.96 -3.03 -5.01
CA VAL A 162 -8.42 -3.32 -3.68
C VAL A 162 -8.15 -2.00 -2.98
N VAL A 163 -8.57 -1.87 -1.74
CA VAL A 163 -8.20 -0.75 -0.90
C VAL A 163 -7.42 -1.25 0.31
N ASP A 164 -6.22 -0.70 0.50
CA ASP A 164 -5.40 -0.94 1.69
C ASP A 164 -5.96 -0.10 2.84
N VAL A 165 -6.43 -0.75 3.89
CA VAL A 165 -7.12 -0.07 5.00
C VAL A 165 -6.28 -0.06 6.28
N VAL A 166 -5.54 -1.14 6.55
CA VAL A 166 -4.57 -1.24 7.65
C VAL A 166 -3.29 -1.81 7.09
N ASP A 167 -2.16 -1.24 7.49
CA ASP A 167 -0.85 -1.78 7.14
C ASP A 167 -0.70 -3.20 7.70
N THR A 168 -0.17 -4.12 6.89
CA THR A 168 -0.01 -5.53 7.32
C THR A 168 0.98 -5.72 8.45
N ASP A 169 1.83 -4.75 8.75
CA ASP A 169 2.70 -4.76 9.94
C ASP A 169 1.94 -4.44 11.23
N ASP A 170 0.77 -3.82 11.14
CA ASP A 170 -0.14 -3.58 12.25
C ASP A 170 -1.23 -4.67 12.32
N ALA A 171 -1.92 -4.76 13.43
CA ALA A 171 -3.05 -5.64 13.64
C ALA A 171 -4.36 -4.91 13.32
N SER A 172 -5.13 -5.37 12.34
CA SER A 172 -6.49 -4.91 12.12
C SER A 172 -7.43 -5.41 13.22
N TRP A 173 -8.51 -4.68 13.45
CA TRP A 173 -9.51 -5.08 14.46
C TRP A 173 -10.65 -5.88 13.81
N SER A 174 -10.39 -7.16 13.52
CA SER A 174 -11.26 -8.02 12.71
C SER A 174 -11.68 -9.31 13.42
N VAL A 175 -10.77 -9.90 14.21
CA VAL A 175 -10.89 -11.30 14.66
C VAL A 175 -10.50 -11.49 16.12
N LEU A 176 -10.80 -10.51 16.97
CA LEU A 176 -10.61 -10.55 18.42
C LEU A 176 -9.19 -10.99 18.82
N SER A 177 -9.06 -12.15 19.50
CA SER A 177 -7.78 -12.67 19.99
C SER A 177 -6.78 -13.02 18.88
N ALA A 178 -7.22 -13.17 17.65
CA ALA A 178 -6.36 -13.45 16.51
C ALA A 178 -5.89 -12.19 15.75
N ASN A 179 -6.31 -10.97 16.14
CA ASN A 179 -5.95 -9.74 15.44
C ASN A 179 -4.44 -9.58 15.23
N ASN A 180 -3.64 -9.83 16.26
CA ASN A 180 -2.20 -9.59 16.21
C ASN A 180 -1.39 -10.69 15.50
N ARG A 181 -2.02 -11.77 15.06
CA ARG A 181 -1.39 -12.88 14.33
C ARG A 181 -1.97 -13.14 12.95
N SER A 182 -2.90 -12.31 12.49
CA SER A 182 -3.58 -12.49 11.21
C SER A 182 -3.47 -11.28 10.29
N ILE A 183 -3.52 -11.54 9.00
CA ILE A 183 -3.84 -10.57 7.95
C ILE A 183 -5.28 -10.85 7.52
N ASN A 184 -6.07 -9.82 7.31
CA ASN A 184 -7.50 -9.93 7.11
C ASN A 184 -7.92 -9.21 5.83
N LEU A 185 -8.63 -9.90 4.92
CA LEU A 185 -9.17 -9.39 3.68
C LEU A 185 -10.68 -9.56 3.67
N CYS A 186 -11.41 -8.47 3.40
CA CYS A 186 -12.87 -8.49 3.33
C CYS A 186 -13.37 -8.29 1.89
N PHE A 187 -14.20 -9.21 1.41
CA PHE A 187 -14.95 -9.04 0.17
C PHE A 187 -16.10 -8.06 0.40
N ALA A 188 -15.98 -6.86 -0.14
CA ALA A 188 -17.01 -5.84 -0.03
C ALA A 188 -18.26 -6.22 -0.85
N GLY A 189 -19.44 -5.86 -0.36
CA GLY A 189 -20.71 -6.19 -0.98
C GLY A 189 -21.13 -7.65 -0.86
N SER A 190 -20.38 -8.48 -0.12
CA SER A 190 -20.61 -9.93 -0.01
C SER A 190 -21.36 -10.33 1.25
N ARG A 191 -21.88 -11.56 1.24
CA ARG A 191 -22.59 -12.16 2.38
C ARG A 191 -22.25 -13.64 2.53
N ALA A 192 -22.13 -14.12 3.76
CA ALA A 192 -21.90 -15.55 4.07
C ALA A 192 -23.04 -16.46 3.54
N GLY A 193 -24.25 -15.89 3.39
CA GLY A 193 -25.40 -16.58 2.83
C GLY A 193 -25.43 -16.69 1.30
N TRP A 194 -24.45 -16.14 0.58
CA TRP A 194 -24.41 -16.22 -0.88
C TRP A 194 -24.35 -17.67 -1.37
N SER A 195 -25.02 -17.92 -2.49
CA SER A 195 -24.84 -19.15 -3.25
C SER A 195 -23.47 -19.18 -3.92
N ARG A 196 -23.03 -20.36 -4.33
CA ARG A 196 -21.81 -20.50 -5.13
C ARG A 196 -21.85 -19.66 -6.41
N ASP A 197 -22.99 -19.61 -7.10
CA ASP A 197 -23.12 -18.83 -8.34
C ASP A 197 -22.96 -17.32 -8.07
N GLN A 198 -23.50 -16.82 -6.96
CA GLN A 198 -23.29 -15.43 -6.53
C GLN A 198 -21.81 -15.15 -6.24
N TRP A 199 -21.11 -16.05 -5.55
CA TRP A 199 -19.67 -15.93 -5.35
C TRP A 199 -18.89 -15.93 -6.67
N LEU A 200 -19.27 -16.76 -7.64
CA LEU A 200 -18.58 -16.84 -8.93
C LEU A 200 -18.78 -15.60 -9.81
N THR A 201 -19.77 -14.74 -9.52
CA THR A 201 -19.85 -13.41 -10.14
C THR A 201 -18.71 -12.50 -9.69
N GLN A 202 -18.01 -12.84 -8.59
CA GLN A 202 -16.85 -12.14 -8.05
C GLN A 202 -15.55 -12.92 -8.31
N SER A 203 -15.50 -13.74 -9.36
CA SER A 203 -14.37 -14.64 -9.62
C SER A 203 -13.03 -13.94 -9.79
N ARG A 204 -13.01 -12.72 -10.36
CA ARG A 204 -11.80 -11.91 -10.50
C ARG A 204 -11.34 -11.36 -9.14
N ALA A 205 -12.28 -10.92 -8.28
CA ALA A 205 -11.95 -10.51 -6.92
C ALA A 205 -11.41 -11.68 -6.09
N ILE A 206 -11.94 -12.91 -6.29
CA ILE A 206 -11.43 -14.13 -5.67
C ILE A 206 -9.99 -14.43 -6.14
N ASP A 207 -9.70 -14.27 -7.43
CA ASP A 207 -8.34 -14.47 -7.98
C ASP A 207 -7.36 -13.43 -7.42
N VAL A 208 -7.76 -12.16 -7.33
CA VAL A 208 -6.97 -11.08 -6.72
C VAL A 208 -6.74 -11.33 -5.23
N ALA A 209 -7.76 -11.76 -4.47
CA ALA A 209 -7.61 -12.11 -3.07
C ALA A 209 -6.62 -13.26 -2.85
N ALA A 210 -6.61 -14.26 -3.73
CA ALA A 210 -5.64 -15.34 -3.71
C ALA A 210 -4.20 -14.86 -4.02
N TYR A 211 -4.06 -13.93 -4.95
CA TYR A 211 -2.78 -13.28 -5.25
C TYR A 211 -2.23 -12.55 -4.03
N LEU A 212 -3.02 -11.65 -3.41
CA LEU A 212 -2.65 -10.91 -2.21
C LEU A 212 -2.28 -11.84 -1.06
N ALA A 213 -3.10 -12.89 -0.82
CA ALA A 213 -2.83 -13.88 0.21
C ALA A 213 -1.48 -14.56 0.01
N VAL A 214 -1.11 -14.90 -1.22
CA VAL A 214 0.19 -15.51 -1.51
C VAL A 214 1.35 -14.52 -1.33
N GLN A 215 1.17 -13.25 -1.72
CA GLN A 215 2.21 -12.23 -1.51
C GLN A 215 2.49 -12.05 -0.01
N ASP A 216 1.45 -11.88 0.80
CA ASP A 216 1.60 -11.72 2.25
C ASP A 216 2.14 -13.01 2.91
N CYS A 217 1.70 -14.18 2.47
CA CYS A 217 2.26 -15.44 2.94
C CYS A 217 3.76 -15.54 2.67
N LYS A 218 4.22 -15.11 1.50
CA LYS A 218 5.66 -15.07 1.16
C LYS A 218 6.41 -14.06 2.01
N HIS A 219 5.83 -12.87 2.21
CA HIS A 219 6.45 -11.79 2.98
C HIS A 219 6.63 -12.16 4.45
N TYR A 220 5.59 -12.71 5.09
CA TYR A 220 5.60 -13.04 6.51
C TYR A 220 6.01 -14.47 6.84
N GLY A 221 6.35 -15.27 5.84
CA GLY A 221 6.69 -16.69 6.05
C GLY A 221 5.50 -17.56 6.46
N ILE A 222 4.28 -17.16 6.10
CA ILE A 222 3.05 -17.92 6.35
C ILE A 222 2.97 -19.06 5.34
N SER A 223 2.47 -20.22 5.76
CA SER A 223 2.16 -21.31 4.82
C SER A 223 1.07 -20.90 3.82
N THR A 224 1.31 -21.05 2.53
CA THR A 224 0.32 -20.85 1.47
C THR A 224 -0.76 -21.93 1.41
N ARG A 225 -0.84 -22.80 2.42
CA ARG A 225 -1.87 -23.83 2.52
C ARG A 225 -3.24 -23.19 2.74
N VAL A 226 -4.18 -23.57 1.89
CA VAL A 226 -5.61 -23.23 2.09
C VAL A 226 -6.21 -24.22 3.09
N VAL A 227 -6.75 -23.69 4.18
CA VAL A 227 -7.39 -24.43 5.27
C VAL A 227 -8.89 -24.16 5.23
N ALA A 228 -9.55 -24.81 4.28
CA ALA A 228 -11.01 -24.76 4.10
C ALA A 228 -11.75 -25.74 5.04
N PRO A 229 -13.08 -25.62 5.18
CA PRO A 229 -13.88 -26.62 5.88
C PRO A 229 -13.74 -28.04 5.28
N PRO A 230 -13.68 -29.13 6.10
CA PRO A 230 -13.56 -29.12 7.55
C PRO A 230 -12.17 -28.67 8.00
N TYR A 231 -12.13 -27.66 8.87
CA TYR A 231 -10.90 -27.05 9.33
C TYR A 231 -10.03 -28.02 10.14
N ASN A 232 -8.72 -27.82 10.05
CA ASN A 232 -7.75 -28.45 10.95
C ASN A 232 -6.97 -27.36 11.73
N SER A 233 -6.16 -27.76 12.68
CA SER A 233 -5.45 -26.81 13.57
C SER A 233 -4.19 -26.19 12.94
N THR A 234 -3.90 -26.50 11.68
CA THR A 234 -2.70 -25.96 11.03
C THR A 234 -2.95 -24.53 10.54
N PRO A 235 -2.10 -23.56 10.88
CA PRO A 235 -2.20 -22.20 10.35
C PRO A 235 -2.00 -22.14 8.82
N GLY A 236 -2.47 -21.06 8.23
CA GLY A 236 -2.34 -20.79 6.80
C GLY A 236 -3.42 -19.81 6.32
N ILE A 237 -3.87 -19.99 5.08
CA ILE A 237 -4.94 -19.18 4.48
C ILE A 237 -6.29 -19.81 4.79
N SER A 238 -7.18 -19.09 5.47
CA SER A 238 -8.49 -19.57 5.89
C SER A 238 -9.52 -18.44 5.89
N ASP A 239 -10.52 -18.53 6.75
CA ASP A 239 -11.57 -17.54 6.91
C ASP A 239 -11.86 -17.23 8.39
N HIS A 240 -12.80 -16.32 8.66
CA HIS A 240 -13.18 -15.98 10.03
C HIS A 240 -13.79 -17.18 10.79
N GLN A 241 -14.48 -18.09 10.07
CA GLN A 241 -15.03 -19.30 10.73
C GLN A 241 -13.93 -20.20 11.30
N TYR A 242 -12.71 -20.18 10.77
CA TYR A 242 -11.55 -20.86 11.36
C TYR A 242 -11.30 -20.36 12.79
N VAL A 243 -11.38 -19.05 13.04
CA VAL A 243 -11.22 -18.48 14.40
C VAL A 243 -12.27 -19.03 15.33
N THR A 244 -13.52 -19.07 14.89
CA THR A 244 -14.63 -19.65 15.65
C THR A 244 -14.48 -21.16 15.89
N LYS A 245 -14.15 -21.94 14.88
CA LYS A 245 -14.16 -23.42 14.96
C LYS A 245 -12.89 -24.01 15.54
N VAL A 246 -11.73 -23.42 15.22
CA VAL A 246 -10.41 -23.93 15.61
C VAL A 246 -9.88 -23.21 16.84
N LEU A 247 -9.87 -21.87 16.83
CA LEU A 247 -9.36 -21.08 17.95
C LEU A 247 -10.37 -20.91 19.09
N LYS A 248 -11.63 -21.27 18.85
CA LYS A 248 -12.74 -21.21 19.81
C LYS A 248 -13.05 -19.79 20.28
N ASP A 249 -12.90 -18.81 19.39
CA ASP A 249 -13.18 -17.42 19.67
C ASP A 249 -14.24 -16.86 18.70
N GLY A 250 -15.25 -16.19 19.28
CA GLY A 250 -16.37 -15.65 18.52
C GLY A 250 -17.38 -16.70 18.02
N SER A 251 -18.29 -16.24 17.16
CA SER A 251 -19.39 -17.06 16.59
C SER A 251 -19.64 -16.74 15.11
N HIS A 252 -18.60 -16.38 14.38
CA HIS A 252 -18.67 -15.96 12.98
C HIS A 252 -18.81 -17.12 12.02
N THR A 253 -19.46 -16.88 10.87
CA THR A 253 -19.78 -17.89 9.85
C THR A 253 -19.22 -17.52 8.47
N ASP A 254 -18.63 -16.35 8.33
CA ASP A 254 -18.02 -15.90 7.08
C ASP A 254 -16.70 -16.66 6.81
N VAL A 255 -16.42 -17.01 5.56
CA VAL A 255 -17.06 -16.54 4.31
C VAL A 255 -18.33 -17.33 3.90
N GLY A 256 -18.78 -18.28 4.71
CA GLY A 256 -19.98 -19.08 4.46
C GLY A 256 -19.74 -20.42 3.74
N PRO A 257 -20.76 -21.31 3.77
CA PRO A 257 -20.59 -22.68 3.32
C PRO A 257 -20.47 -22.83 1.80
N ASN A 258 -20.89 -21.84 1.03
CA ASN A 258 -20.91 -21.89 -0.43
C ASN A 258 -19.74 -21.15 -1.09
N PHE A 259 -18.79 -20.63 -0.28
CA PHE A 259 -17.59 -20.00 -0.83
C PHE A 259 -16.83 -21.00 -1.71
N PRO A 260 -16.43 -20.63 -2.93
CA PRO A 260 -15.80 -21.54 -3.89
C PRO A 260 -14.32 -21.80 -3.54
N TRP A 261 -14.10 -22.54 -2.45
CA TRP A 261 -12.76 -22.88 -1.95
C TRP A 261 -11.87 -23.58 -2.97
N ASP A 262 -12.47 -24.37 -3.87
CA ASP A 262 -11.77 -25.04 -4.96
C ASP A 262 -11.19 -24.04 -5.97
N VAL A 263 -11.97 -23.01 -6.34
CA VAL A 263 -11.52 -21.93 -7.23
C VAL A 263 -10.44 -21.10 -6.56
N PHE A 264 -10.67 -20.68 -5.31
CA PHE A 264 -9.70 -19.92 -4.53
C PHE A 264 -8.38 -20.69 -4.34
N ALA A 265 -8.46 -21.99 -3.96
CA ALA A 265 -7.29 -22.83 -3.79
C ALA A 265 -6.49 -23.04 -5.08
N ALA A 266 -7.20 -23.15 -6.23
CA ALA A 266 -6.54 -23.24 -7.54
C ALA A 266 -5.75 -21.94 -7.84
N SER A 267 -6.32 -20.76 -7.56
CA SER A 267 -5.64 -19.47 -7.71
C SER A 267 -4.47 -19.34 -6.73
N VAL A 268 -4.63 -19.74 -5.47
CA VAL A 268 -3.51 -19.78 -4.51
C VAL A 268 -2.38 -20.68 -5.02
N ALA A 269 -2.69 -21.89 -5.51
CA ALA A 269 -1.69 -22.80 -6.06
C ALA A 269 -0.97 -22.22 -7.28
N LYS A 270 -1.71 -21.55 -8.17
CA LYS A 270 -1.17 -20.82 -9.33
C LYS A 270 -0.10 -19.81 -8.88
N TYR A 271 -0.41 -18.95 -7.91
CA TYR A 271 0.50 -17.90 -7.46
C TYR A 271 1.61 -18.39 -6.51
N ALA A 272 1.35 -19.44 -5.73
CA ALA A 272 2.34 -20.03 -4.83
C ALA A 272 3.46 -20.75 -5.59
N ASN A 273 3.15 -21.43 -6.69
CA ASN A 273 4.08 -22.23 -7.48
C ASN A 273 4.86 -21.41 -8.52
N GLN A 274 4.58 -20.11 -8.65
CA GLN A 274 5.36 -19.25 -9.51
C GLN A 274 6.73 -19.03 -8.89
N THR A 275 7.75 -19.64 -9.50
CA THR A 275 9.13 -19.24 -9.27
C THR A 275 9.27 -17.81 -9.82
N PRO A 276 9.85 -16.85 -9.07
CA PRO A 276 10.17 -15.56 -9.66
C PRO A 276 10.96 -15.81 -10.93
N ALA A 277 10.47 -15.34 -12.08
CA ALA A 277 11.24 -15.43 -13.31
C ALA A 277 12.58 -14.77 -13.03
N PRO A 278 13.72 -15.38 -13.41
CA PRO A 278 14.99 -14.71 -13.31
C PRO A 278 14.85 -13.38 -14.05
N ALA A 279 15.19 -12.29 -13.37
CA ALA A 279 15.13 -10.96 -13.95
C ALA A 279 15.82 -11.03 -15.33
N PRO A 280 15.18 -10.59 -16.42
CA PRO A 280 15.83 -10.53 -17.71
C PRO A 280 17.09 -9.69 -17.52
N ALA A 281 18.22 -10.21 -17.97
CA ALA A 281 19.47 -9.47 -17.95
C ALA A 281 19.22 -8.10 -18.59
N PRO A 282 19.56 -6.98 -17.94
CA PRO A 282 19.23 -5.67 -18.46
C PRO A 282 19.87 -5.51 -19.83
N ALA A 283 19.02 -5.41 -20.84
CA ALA A 283 19.47 -4.83 -22.10
C ALA A 283 20.01 -3.42 -21.79
N PRO A 284 21.11 -2.97 -22.42
CA PRO A 284 21.60 -1.62 -22.19
C PRO A 284 20.47 -0.64 -22.52
N ALA A 285 19.88 -0.07 -21.49
CA ALA A 285 18.79 0.86 -21.63
C ALA A 285 19.31 2.10 -22.37
N PRO A 286 18.56 2.65 -23.33
CA PRO A 286 18.84 3.98 -23.87
C PRO A 286 18.92 4.95 -22.69
N ALA A 287 19.82 5.93 -22.76
CA ALA A 287 19.99 6.92 -21.71
C ALA A 287 18.65 7.60 -21.42
N ARG A 288 18.04 7.22 -20.31
CA ARG A 288 16.70 7.70 -19.92
C ARG A 288 16.80 9.13 -19.40
N GLN A 289 15.91 9.99 -19.85
CA GLN A 289 15.84 11.37 -19.38
C GLN A 289 14.97 11.43 -18.12
N PHE A 290 15.61 11.75 -17.00
CA PHE A 290 14.87 12.04 -15.77
C PHE A 290 14.15 13.41 -15.91
N PRO A 291 12.90 13.53 -15.56
CA PRO A 291 12.00 12.49 -15.05
C PRO A 291 11.14 11.81 -16.13
N LYS A 292 11.22 12.25 -17.40
CA LYS A 292 10.29 11.92 -18.48
C LYS A 292 10.17 10.44 -18.85
N ASP A 293 11.28 9.72 -18.74
CA ASP A 293 11.34 8.33 -19.18
C ASP A 293 11.23 7.35 -18.01
N PHE A 294 10.78 7.85 -16.83
CA PHE A 294 10.62 7.07 -15.62
C PHE A 294 9.14 6.84 -15.32
N THR A 295 8.78 5.63 -14.93
CA THR A 295 7.44 5.31 -14.43
C THR A 295 7.24 5.95 -13.04
N ASP A 296 5.99 6.08 -12.61
CA ASP A 296 5.67 6.60 -11.27
C ASP A 296 6.34 5.78 -10.17
N HIS A 297 6.43 4.46 -10.37
CA HIS A 297 7.12 3.53 -9.50
C HIS A 297 8.62 3.87 -9.39
N GLU A 298 9.31 4.00 -10.51
CA GLU A 298 10.74 4.34 -10.53
C GLU A 298 11.03 5.73 -9.94
N LEU A 299 10.07 6.65 -10.02
CA LEU A 299 10.19 7.95 -9.38
C LEU A 299 10.03 7.90 -7.87
N LEU A 300 9.11 7.06 -7.39
CA LEU A 300 8.98 6.77 -5.96
C LEU A 300 10.24 6.08 -5.43
N GLU A 301 10.78 5.10 -6.17
CA GLU A 301 12.06 4.46 -5.86
C GLU A 301 13.18 5.48 -5.75
N TRP A 302 13.28 6.34 -6.74
CA TRP A 302 14.31 7.37 -6.74
C TRP A 302 14.17 8.32 -5.54
N ILE A 303 12.94 8.75 -5.21
CA ILE A 303 12.68 9.60 -4.04
C ILE A 303 13.11 8.88 -2.76
N VAL A 304 12.73 7.63 -2.57
CA VAL A 304 13.09 6.84 -1.38
C VAL A 304 14.60 6.64 -1.30
N ALA A 305 15.26 6.30 -2.41
CA ALA A 305 16.71 6.16 -2.47
C ALA A 305 17.46 7.49 -2.16
N GLN A 306 16.89 8.63 -2.56
CA GLN A 306 17.48 9.94 -2.25
C GLN A 306 17.25 10.39 -0.80
N LEU A 307 16.21 9.87 -0.16
CA LEU A 307 15.86 10.19 1.23
C LEU A 307 16.45 9.20 2.25
N GLY A 308 16.85 8.01 1.80
CA GLY A 308 17.47 6.96 2.60
C GLY A 308 19.01 6.96 2.55
N PRO A 309 19.65 5.85 2.96
CA PRO A 309 21.09 5.65 2.88
C PRO A 309 21.63 5.61 1.43
N GLY A 310 20.75 5.67 0.44
CA GLY A 310 21.07 5.69 -1.00
C GLY A 310 21.33 4.29 -1.58
N ASP A 311 20.66 3.98 -2.69
CA ASP A 311 20.98 2.79 -3.47
C ASP A 311 22.14 3.10 -4.43
N PRO A 312 23.24 2.31 -4.43
CA PRO A 312 24.37 2.49 -5.35
C PRO A 312 23.96 2.51 -6.83
N ALA A 313 22.90 1.82 -7.22
CA ALA A 313 22.39 1.79 -8.58
C ALA A 313 21.84 3.14 -9.07
N TRP A 314 21.44 4.02 -8.14
CA TRP A 314 20.84 5.33 -8.42
C TRP A 314 21.80 6.50 -8.19
N GLN A 315 23.06 6.19 -7.94
CA GLN A 315 24.09 7.19 -7.76
C GLN A 315 24.67 7.65 -9.10
N SER A 316 24.57 8.91 -9.40
CA SER A 316 25.33 9.50 -10.51
C SER A 316 26.73 9.84 -10.03
N ASN A 317 27.76 9.20 -10.60
CA ASN A 317 29.15 9.33 -10.16
C ASN A 317 29.39 8.90 -8.69
N GLY A 318 28.66 7.92 -8.19
CA GLY A 318 28.79 7.43 -6.82
C GLY A 318 28.20 8.34 -5.74
N MET A 319 27.39 9.32 -6.11
CA MET A 319 26.78 10.26 -5.15
C MET A 319 25.25 10.27 -5.28
N THR A 320 24.56 10.25 -4.16
CA THR A 320 23.11 10.48 -4.08
C THR A 320 22.79 11.95 -4.34
N LEU A 321 21.52 12.27 -4.52
CA LEU A 321 21.07 13.66 -4.59
C LEU A 321 21.49 14.44 -3.32
N ARG A 322 21.38 13.78 -2.17
CA ARG A 322 21.80 14.33 -0.88
C ARG A 322 23.30 14.68 -0.91
N ASP A 323 24.14 13.75 -1.36
CA ASP A 323 25.59 13.94 -1.39
C ASP A 323 26.00 15.05 -2.36
N LYS A 324 25.29 15.19 -3.49
CA LYS A 324 25.50 16.27 -4.45
C LYS A 324 25.13 17.64 -3.90
N VAL A 325 24.04 17.74 -3.14
CA VAL A 325 23.65 18.99 -2.48
C VAL A 325 24.69 19.40 -1.45
N TRP A 326 25.26 18.45 -0.71
CA TRP A 326 26.31 18.71 0.27
C TRP A 326 27.66 19.08 -0.39
N SER A 327 27.97 18.53 -1.58
CA SER A 327 29.21 18.89 -2.29
C SER A 327 29.19 20.31 -2.87
N LEU A 328 28.00 20.84 -3.21
CA LEU A 328 27.85 22.20 -3.72
C LEU A 328 28.08 23.26 -2.63
N ASP A 329 27.85 22.95 -1.35
CA ASP A 329 28.12 23.82 -0.22
C ASP A 329 29.64 23.89 0.14
N GLY A 330 30.44 22.90 -0.30
CA GLY A 330 31.87 22.83 -0.07
C GLY A 330 32.74 23.58 -1.09
N GLU A 331 32.18 23.96 -2.23
CA GLU A 331 32.90 24.73 -3.27
C GLU A 331 32.70 26.25 -3.17
N ALA A 332 31.93 26.71 -2.20
CA ALA A 332 31.62 28.13 -1.95
C ALA A 332 32.43 28.73 -0.78
N SER A 333 33.55 28.13 -0.37
CA SER A 333 34.44 28.64 0.68
C SER A 333 35.86 28.85 0.17
#